data_8f3aa662143c56a8fccc5eaba12e765f
#
_entry.id   8f3aa662143c56a8fccc5eaba12e765f
#
_cell.length_a   1.000
_cell.length_b   1.000
_cell.length_c   1.000
_cell.angle_alpha   90.00
_cell.angle_beta   90.00
_cell.angle_gamma   90.00
#
_symmetry.space_group_name_H-M   'P 1'
#
loop_
_entity.id
_entity.type
_entity.pdbx_description
1 polymer ?
#
loop_
_entity_poly.entity_id
_entity_poly.type
_entity_poly.pdbx_seq_one_letter_code
_entity_poly.pdbx_strand_id
1 'polypeptide(L)'
;MIIRVTDTAVDPEDLDRCTQLLGDRIAPALSQLSGSRGIEIHVRVDERHGDLVEIATVSRWDDRDAMEAAIRSEEYTDAMAEFRPLFQQAPIVRIFEVAS
;
A
#
# COMPACT_ATOMS: atom_id res chain seq x y z
N MET A 1 14.55 -9.83 -2.88
CA MET A 1 13.21 -9.40 -2.43
C MET A 1 12.98 -7.97 -2.84
N ILE A 2 11.82 -7.70 -3.39
CA ILE A 2 11.42 -6.37 -3.82
C ILE A 2 10.43 -5.78 -2.80
N ILE A 3 10.59 -4.49 -2.51
CA ILE A 3 9.68 -3.73 -1.67
C ILE A 3 9.10 -2.61 -2.51
N ARG A 4 7.77 -2.53 -2.55
CA ARG A 4 7.06 -1.43 -3.21
C ARG A 4 6.42 -0.56 -2.14
N VAL A 5 6.79 0.72 -2.15
CA VAL A 5 6.28 1.71 -1.20
C VAL A 5 5.42 2.71 -1.97
N THR A 6 4.17 2.85 -1.54
CA THR A 6 3.27 3.88 -2.08
C THR A 6 2.97 4.86 -0.95
N ASP A 7 3.51 6.07 -1.08
CA ASP A 7 3.40 7.12 -0.08
C ASP A 7 2.32 8.11 -0.48
N THR A 8 1.40 8.41 0.41
CA THR A 8 0.35 9.41 0.20
C THR A 8 -0.08 10.01 1.54
N ALA A 9 -1.15 10.78 1.53
CA ALA A 9 -1.72 11.35 2.74
C ALA A 9 -3.23 11.17 2.73
N VAL A 10 -3.81 11.00 3.92
CA VAL A 10 -5.25 10.84 4.11
C VAL A 10 -5.73 11.76 5.21
N ASP A 11 -7.03 12.04 5.24
CA ASP A 11 -7.63 12.74 6.37
C ASP A 11 -7.51 11.88 7.63
N PRO A 12 -7.23 12.49 8.80
CA PRO A 12 -7.16 11.73 10.05
C PRO A 12 -8.43 10.93 10.34
N GLU A 13 -9.59 11.43 9.92
CA GLU A 13 -10.88 10.74 10.07
C GLU A 13 -10.92 9.42 9.30
N ASP A 14 -10.16 9.30 8.22
CA ASP A 14 -10.17 8.13 7.36
C ASP A 14 -9.09 7.11 7.71
N LEU A 15 -8.25 7.40 8.70
CA LEU A 15 -7.12 6.52 9.03
C LEU A 15 -7.57 5.13 9.47
N ASP A 16 -8.58 5.06 10.35
CA ASP A 16 -9.12 3.78 10.80
C ASP A 16 -9.75 2.99 9.64
N ARG A 17 -10.45 3.68 8.75
CA ARG A 17 -11.01 3.07 7.55
C ARG A 17 -9.91 2.50 6.64
N CYS A 18 -8.84 3.24 6.45
CA CYS A 18 -7.68 2.76 5.68
C CYS A 18 -7.12 1.47 6.26
N THR A 19 -6.95 1.44 7.57
CA THR A 19 -6.43 0.27 8.28
C THR A 19 -7.38 -0.94 8.14
N GLN A 20 -8.68 -0.70 8.25
CA GLN A 20 -9.69 -1.75 8.09
C GLN A 20 -9.71 -2.30 6.66
N LEU A 21 -9.68 -1.41 5.66
CA LEU A 21 -9.64 -1.83 4.25
C LEU A 21 -8.41 -2.68 3.95
N LEU A 22 -7.26 -2.30 4.51
CA LEU A 22 -6.06 -3.10 4.35
C LEU A 22 -6.25 -4.51 4.90
N GLY A 23 -6.69 -4.62 6.14
CA GLY A 23 -6.86 -5.90 6.81
C GLY A 23 -7.95 -6.78 6.19
N ASP A 24 -9.08 -6.17 5.80
CA ASP A 24 -10.27 -6.90 5.38
C ASP A 24 -10.31 -7.19 3.88
N ARG A 25 -9.71 -6.33 3.06
CA ARG A 25 -9.85 -6.40 1.60
C ARG A 25 -8.51 -6.52 0.87
N ILE A 26 -7.57 -5.64 1.18
CA ILE A 26 -6.34 -5.51 0.40
C ILE A 26 -5.35 -6.63 0.73
N ALA A 27 -5.06 -6.83 2.00
CA ALA A 27 -4.10 -7.85 2.41
C ALA A 27 -4.54 -9.26 2.03
N PRO A 28 -5.82 -9.67 2.25
CA PRO A 28 -6.27 -10.99 1.78
C PRO A 28 -6.18 -11.16 0.27
N ALA A 29 -6.54 -10.12 -0.50
CA ALA A 29 -6.47 -10.19 -1.96
C ALA A 29 -5.03 -10.34 -2.44
N LEU A 30 -4.11 -9.56 -1.89
CA LEU A 30 -2.71 -9.59 -2.29
C LEU A 30 -1.98 -10.84 -1.81
N SER A 31 -2.34 -11.38 -0.64
CA SER A 31 -1.67 -12.56 -0.08
C SER A 31 -1.86 -13.81 -0.94
N GLN A 32 -2.88 -13.83 -1.80
CA GLN A 32 -3.16 -14.95 -2.71
C GLN A 32 -2.36 -14.84 -4.01
N LEU A 33 -1.73 -13.72 -4.28
CA LEU A 33 -0.99 -13.52 -5.51
C LEU A 33 0.41 -14.14 -5.41
N SER A 34 0.84 -14.75 -6.50
CA SER A 34 2.13 -15.43 -6.55
C SER A 34 3.28 -14.49 -6.22
N GLY A 35 4.17 -14.92 -5.33
CA GLY A 35 5.32 -14.11 -4.92
C GLY A 35 5.05 -13.06 -3.87
N SER A 36 3.82 -12.94 -3.39
CA SER A 36 3.49 -12.00 -2.32
C SER A 36 4.12 -12.42 -1.00
N ARG A 37 4.73 -11.46 -0.30
CA ARG A 37 5.34 -11.63 1.03
C ARG A 37 4.69 -10.73 2.08
N GLY A 38 3.51 -10.21 1.79
CA GLY A 38 2.75 -9.40 2.72
C GLY A 38 2.70 -7.92 2.39
N ILE A 39 1.79 -7.24 3.07
CA ILE A 39 1.58 -5.80 2.94
C ILE A 39 1.26 -5.21 4.30
N GLU A 40 1.74 -3.99 4.53
CA GLU A 40 1.49 -3.23 5.75
C GLU A 40 1.15 -1.78 5.40
N ILE A 41 0.46 -1.09 6.31
CA ILE A 41 0.38 0.37 6.28
C ILE A 41 1.32 0.91 7.36
N HIS A 42 2.19 1.83 6.96
CA HIS A 42 3.03 2.60 7.88
C HIS A 42 2.46 3.99 8.03
N VAL A 43 2.26 4.44 9.24
CA VAL A 43 1.76 5.79 9.56
C VAL A 43 2.93 6.62 10.06
N ARG A 44 3.13 7.78 9.46
CA ARG A 44 4.20 8.67 9.88
C ARG A 44 3.85 9.29 11.24
N VAL A 45 4.79 9.22 12.20
CA VAL A 45 4.55 9.66 13.58
C VAL A 45 5.44 10.83 14.01
N ASP A 46 6.44 11.20 13.20
CA ASP A 46 7.43 12.25 13.58
C ASP A 46 6.96 13.67 13.22
N GLU A 47 6.28 13.83 12.10
CA GLU A 47 5.81 15.15 11.64
C GLU A 47 4.42 15.03 11.02
N ARG A 48 3.69 16.13 11.06
CA ARG A 48 2.45 16.28 10.33
C ARG A 48 2.57 17.41 9.31
N HIS A 49 2.04 17.17 8.12
CA HIS A 49 1.92 18.16 7.07
C HIS A 49 0.49 18.71 7.10
N GLY A 50 0.31 19.86 7.77
CA GLY A 50 -1.02 20.43 7.95
C GLY A 50 -1.92 19.49 8.72
N ASP A 51 -3.15 19.30 8.22
CA ASP A 51 -4.17 18.48 8.87
C ASP A 51 -4.18 17.03 8.37
N LEU A 52 -3.29 16.66 7.45
CA LEU A 52 -3.27 15.34 6.85
C LEU A 52 -2.30 14.41 7.58
N VAL A 53 -2.60 13.12 7.51
CA VAL A 53 -1.72 12.07 8.03
C VAL A 53 -1.02 11.40 6.84
N GLU A 54 0.31 11.40 6.87
CA GLU A 54 1.08 10.70 5.84
C GLU A 54 1.09 9.20 6.14
N ILE A 55 0.76 8.41 5.13
CA ILE A 55 0.79 6.96 5.21
C ILE A 55 1.60 6.38 4.05
N ALA A 56 2.14 5.20 4.27
CA ALA A 56 2.81 4.44 3.23
C ALA A 56 2.28 3.01 3.25
N THR A 57 1.85 2.51 2.09
CA THR A 57 1.61 1.08 1.94
C THR A 57 2.91 0.43 1.51
N VAL A 58 3.32 -0.60 2.23
CA VAL A 58 4.59 -1.30 2.00
C VAL A 58 4.27 -2.74 1.68
N SER A 59 4.51 -3.14 0.44
CA SER A 59 4.31 -4.51 0.00
C SER A 59 5.63 -5.17 -0.37
N ARG A 60 5.74 -6.46 -0.07
CA ARG A 60 6.96 -7.25 -0.28
C ARG A 60 6.69 -8.37 -1.26
N TRP A 61 7.63 -8.60 -2.17
CA TRP A 61 7.50 -9.53 -3.28
C TRP A 61 8.79 -10.32 -3.47
N ASP A 62 8.67 -11.56 -3.92
CA ASP A 62 9.84 -12.41 -4.18
C ASP A 62 10.80 -11.77 -5.19
N ASP A 63 10.23 -11.21 -6.25
CA ASP A 63 10.97 -10.57 -7.33
C ASP A 63 10.13 -9.51 -8.02
N ARG A 64 10.75 -8.80 -8.95
CA ARG A 64 10.10 -7.70 -9.65
C ARG A 64 8.97 -8.18 -10.58
N ASP A 65 9.16 -9.33 -11.22
CA ASP A 65 8.14 -9.88 -12.13
C ASP A 65 6.85 -10.23 -11.37
N ALA A 66 6.97 -10.80 -10.17
CA ALA A 66 5.83 -11.08 -9.31
C ALA A 66 5.10 -9.80 -8.93
N MET A 67 5.83 -8.77 -8.54
CA MET A 67 5.26 -7.47 -8.20
C MET A 67 4.52 -6.86 -9.40
N GLU A 68 5.15 -6.83 -10.58
CA GLU A 68 4.55 -6.24 -11.77
C GLU A 68 3.31 -6.99 -12.23
N ALA A 69 3.31 -8.31 -12.16
CA ALA A 69 2.15 -9.12 -12.46
C ALA A 69 0.99 -8.82 -11.48
N ALA A 70 1.32 -8.68 -10.20
CA ALA A 70 0.34 -8.41 -9.15
C ALA A 70 -0.36 -7.05 -9.35
N ILE A 71 0.39 -6.00 -9.61
CA ILE A 71 -0.21 -4.65 -9.77
C ILE A 71 -1.03 -4.51 -11.04
N ARG A 72 -0.89 -5.43 -11.99
CA ARG A 72 -1.70 -5.50 -13.21
C ARG A 72 -2.93 -6.39 -13.05
N SER A 73 -3.04 -7.13 -11.95
CA SER A 73 -4.12 -8.07 -11.72
C SER A 73 -5.44 -7.35 -11.41
N GLU A 74 -6.55 -8.01 -11.71
CA GLU A 74 -7.88 -7.51 -11.35
C GLU A 74 -8.06 -7.49 -9.84
N GLU A 75 -7.52 -8.49 -9.15
CA GLU A 75 -7.58 -8.59 -7.70
C GLU A 75 -6.97 -7.37 -7.02
N TYR A 76 -5.81 -6.93 -7.50
CA TYR A 76 -5.16 -5.72 -6.99
C TYR A 76 -5.98 -4.48 -7.33
N THR A 77 -6.42 -4.34 -8.57
CA THR A 77 -7.19 -3.18 -9.02
C THR A 77 -8.49 -3.06 -8.25
N ASP A 78 -9.21 -4.15 -8.06
CA ASP A 78 -10.47 -4.16 -7.32
C ASP A 78 -10.26 -3.83 -5.84
N ALA A 79 -9.23 -4.41 -5.23
CA ALA A 79 -8.91 -4.15 -3.84
C ALA A 79 -8.55 -2.67 -3.60
N MET A 80 -7.79 -2.08 -4.52
CA MET A 80 -7.36 -0.68 -4.40
C MET A 80 -8.45 0.32 -4.76
N ALA A 81 -9.51 -0.10 -5.44
CA ALA A 81 -10.57 0.82 -5.88
C ALA A 81 -11.27 1.54 -4.72
N GLU A 82 -11.41 0.89 -3.57
CA GLU A 82 -11.99 1.51 -2.37
C GLU A 82 -10.97 2.35 -1.59
N PHE A 83 -9.69 2.06 -1.74
CA PHE A 83 -8.61 2.72 -1.00
C PHE A 83 -8.23 4.07 -1.62
N ARG A 84 -8.08 4.11 -2.94
CA ARG A 84 -7.63 5.30 -3.67
C ARG A 84 -8.45 6.55 -3.45
N PRO A 85 -9.80 6.50 -3.35
CA PRO A 85 -10.60 7.70 -3.11
C PRO A 85 -10.29 8.39 -1.78
N LEU A 86 -9.66 7.70 -0.84
CA LEU A 86 -9.27 8.28 0.45
C LEU A 86 -7.96 9.07 0.38
N PHE A 87 -7.20 8.94 -0.70
CA PHE A 87 -5.94 9.65 -0.89
C PHE A 87 -6.21 11.14 -1.11
N GLN A 88 -5.57 11.97 -0.31
CA GLN A 88 -5.66 13.43 -0.40
C GLN A 88 -4.51 14.04 -1.21
N GLN A 89 -3.56 13.22 -1.60
CA GLN A 89 -2.42 13.61 -2.44
C GLN A 89 -2.15 12.53 -3.47
N ALA A 90 -1.59 12.93 -4.61
CA ALA A 90 -1.14 11.96 -5.60
C ALA A 90 -0.09 11.04 -4.96
N PRO A 91 -0.25 9.72 -5.06
CA PRO A 91 0.71 8.80 -4.44
C PRO A 91 2.06 8.84 -5.13
N ILE A 92 3.12 8.74 -4.30
CA ILE A 92 4.49 8.62 -4.79
C ILE A 92 4.89 7.16 -4.62
N VAL A 93 5.25 6.51 -5.71
CA VAL A 93 5.63 5.10 -5.71
C VAL A 93 7.13 4.96 -5.83
N ARG A 94 7.72 4.17 -4.93
CA ARG A 94 9.13 3.81 -4.97
C ARG A 94 9.29 2.31 -4.86
N ILE A 95 10.25 1.78 -5.58
CA ILE A 95 10.54 0.36 -5.61
C ILE A 95 11.97 0.17 -5.16
N PHE A 96 12.15 -0.69 -4.14
CA PHE A 96 13.45 -0.98 -3.56
C PHE A 96 13.77 -2.46 -3.70
N GLU A 97 15.04 -2.76 -3.85
CA GLU A 97 15.55 -4.11 -3.70
C GLU A 97 16.23 -4.22 -2.34
N VAL A 98 15.96 -5.31 -1.61
CA VAL A 98 16.62 -5.55 -0.33
C VAL A 98 18.07 -5.91 -0.61
N ALA A 99 18.99 -5.07 -0.16
CA ALA A 99 20.43 -5.25 -0.43
C ALA A 99 21.15 -6.09 0.63
N SER A 100 20.56 -6.17 1.81
CA SER A 100 21.15 -6.99 2.87
C SER A 100 20.12 -7.30 3.95
#